data_1250b1c0d91f9b2954807d15dc96b0a0
#
_entry.id   1250b1c0d91f9b2954807d15dc96b0a0
#
_cell.length_a   1.000
_cell.length_b   1.000
_cell.length_c   1.000
_cell.angle_alpha   90.00
_cell.angle_beta   90.00
_cell.angle_gamma   90.00
#
_symmetry.space_group_name_H-M   'P 1'
#
loop_
_entity.id
_entity.type
_entity.pdbx_description
1 polymer ?
#
loop_
_entity_poly.entity_id
_entity_poly.type
_entity_poly.pdbx_seq_one_letter_code
_entity_poly.pdbx_strand_id
1 'polypeptide(L)'
;MSEMINLKIDGIDVEVPKGTTILQAAKKANIDIPTLCYLKEINEIGDCRICIVEVEGRRGFATSCIQQAEEGMVVHTHSKQIMEARRVILDLILSNHQRDCLTCTRNGSCELQTLAMKFNVMNVEYEGEKSIHKIDDLSPSIVRDFNKCILCRRCISTCKKVQKIGAIDCLNRGFSSCVSTVGDHSLNDVNCTFCGQCITACPVGALREKDSTDLVWEKLKDEDTFVLVQTAPAVRAALGEEFGMKIGTNVTGKMVTALKKLGFNKVFDTNTGADLTIMEEANEFIQRFTQGGTLPMITSCSPGWVKYIEMNYPELLSHLSSCKSPHEMFGAILKSYYASKAGIDPKKMFVVSVMPCIAKKFERQREEMKNEELDNVDAVLTTRELARMIKQANIDFVELEDSEFDDPMGEATGAGAIFGTTGGVMEAALRTAYETITGEELKKLDFEAVRGEEGIKKATVKIGDNEVKVAVAHGLANAQKIMEEIKSGKAEYQFVEIMACPGGCVMGGGQPIRTSKQRSEYDIRKLRADCLYGIDEKSTIRKSHENPTIKKLYKEFLEEPGSHKAHELLHTTYHKRNKYNI
;
A
#
# COMPACT_ATOMS: atom_id res chain seq x y z
N MET A 1 -16.02 22.57 25.06
CA MET A 1 -16.40 22.90 23.68
C MET A 1 -15.31 23.82 23.15
N SER A 2 -14.74 23.56 21.96
CA SER A 2 -13.75 24.46 21.34
C SER A 2 -14.40 25.80 21.02
N GLU A 3 -13.70 26.89 21.30
CA GLU A 3 -14.10 28.26 20.94
C GLU A 3 -14.34 28.30 19.43
N MET A 4 -15.53 28.76 19.00
CA MET A 4 -15.89 28.94 17.60
C MET A 4 -15.52 30.35 17.16
N ILE A 5 -15.08 30.49 15.91
CA ILE A 5 -14.75 31.78 15.29
C ILE A 5 -15.52 31.91 13.97
N ASN A 6 -15.84 33.17 13.64
CA ASN A 6 -16.56 33.54 12.43
C ASN A 6 -15.63 34.29 11.49
N LEU A 7 -15.67 33.95 10.21
CA LEU A 7 -14.93 34.64 9.16
C LEU A 7 -15.75 34.69 7.88
N LYS A 8 -15.33 35.50 6.94
CA LYS A 8 -15.97 35.59 5.63
C LYS A 8 -15.00 35.17 4.54
N ILE A 9 -15.39 34.23 3.67
CA ILE A 9 -14.58 33.76 2.55
C ILE A 9 -15.38 33.96 1.26
N ASP A 10 -14.84 34.76 0.34
CA ASP A 10 -15.50 35.15 -0.93
C ASP A 10 -16.98 35.59 -0.73
N GLY A 11 -17.23 36.34 0.36
CA GLY A 11 -18.56 36.82 0.72
C GLY A 11 -19.46 35.85 1.49
N ILE A 12 -19.01 34.60 1.70
CA ILE A 12 -19.75 33.55 2.47
C ILE A 12 -19.31 33.58 3.92
N ASP A 13 -20.26 33.67 4.85
CA ASP A 13 -20.00 33.58 6.29
C ASP A 13 -19.73 32.12 6.69
N VAL A 14 -18.65 31.91 7.41
CA VAL A 14 -18.16 30.57 7.78
C VAL A 14 -17.82 30.55 9.27
N GLU A 15 -18.40 29.63 10.00
CA GLU A 15 -18.09 29.40 11.42
C GLU A 15 -17.23 28.13 11.57
N VAL A 16 -16.08 28.22 12.24
CA VAL A 16 -15.16 27.09 12.43
C VAL A 16 -14.58 27.09 13.86
N PRO A 17 -14.09 25.94 14.35
CA PRO A 17 -13.33 25.90 15.60
C PRO A 17 -12.05 26.73 15.48
N LYS A 18 -11.67 27.41 16.56
CA LYS A 18 -10.38 28.12 16.67
C LYS A 18 -9.22 27.15 16.43
N GLY A 19 -8.23 27.57 15.66
CA GLY A 19 -7.11 26.74 15.20
C GLY A 19 -7.32 26.09 13.83
N THR A 20 -8.52 26.21 13.24
CA THR A 20 -8.80 25.77 11.86
C THR A 20 -8.02 26.64 10.87
N THR A 21 -7.39 26.04 9.84
CA THR A 21 -6.71 26.79 8.78
C THR A 21 -7.72 27.43 7.81
N ILE A 22 -7.28 28.50 7.12
CA ILE A 22 -8.12 29.13 6.06
C ILE A 22 -8.52 28.11 4.98
N LEU A 23 -7.60 27.19 4.62
CA LEU A 23 -7.88 26.11 3.65
C LEU A 23 -9.01 25.19 4.14
N GLN A 24 -8.99 24.80 5.41
CA GLN A 24 -10.03 23.95 6.00
C GLN A 24 -11.36 24.68 6.14
N ALA A 25 -11.33 25.98 6.51
CA ALA A 25 -12.52 26.84 6.57
C ALA A 25 -13.15 27.02 5.17
N ALA A 26 -12.35 27.28 4.13
CA ALA A 26 -12.80 27.38 2.75
C ALA A 26 -13.48 26.09 2.27
N LYS A 27 -12.92 24.94 2.63
CA LYS A 27 -13.51 23.64 2.32
C LYS A 27 -14.89 23.45 2.97
N LYS A 28 -15.08 23.90 4.21
CA LYS A 28 -16.41 23.88 4.88
C LYS A 28 -17.45 24.72 4.11
N ALA A 29 -17.00 25.79 3.45
CA ALA A 29 -17.83 26.63 2.59
C ALA A 29 -17.96 26.11 1.14
N ASN A 30 -17.46 24.91 0.82
CA ASN A 30 -17.36 24.34 -0.53
C ASN A 30 -16.53 25.22 -1.52
N ILE A 31 -15.57 25.98 -1.01
CA ILE A 31 -14.64 26.77 -1.80
C ILE A 31 -13.35 25.98 -2.01
N ASP A 32 -13.00 25.70 -3.28
CA ASP A 32 -11.81 24.93 -3.67
C ASP A 32 -10.58 25.83 -3.83
N ILE A 33 -9.71 25.86 -2.81
CA ILE A 33 -8.40 26.50 -2.91
C ILE A 33 -7.39 25.47 -3.41
N PRO A 34 -6.70 25.72 -4.55
CA PRO A 34 -5.75 24.77 -5.10
C PRO A 34 -4.54 24.55 -4.18
N THR A 35 -4.04 23.32 -4.13
CA THR A 35 -2.85 22.93 -3.36
C THR A 35 -1.93 22.05 -4.20
N LEU A 36 -0.63 22.04 -3.88
CA LEU A 36 0.33 21.15 -4.55
C LEU A 36 1.30 20.46 -3.56
N CYS A 37 1.76 21.13 -2.50
CA CYS A 37 2.57 20.49 -1.46
C CYS A 37 1.73 19.97 -0.29
N TYR A 38 0.54 20.47 -0.09
CA TYR A 38 -0.33 20.12 1.03
C TYR A 38 -0.76 18.64 0.96
N LEU A 39 -0.61 17.94 2.07
CA LEU A 39 -1.16 16.61 2.29
C LEU A 39 -1.64 16.55 3.74
N LYS A 40 -2.95 16.46 3.93
CA LYS A 40 -3.60 16.57 5.26
C LYS A 40 -2.92 15.68 6.29
N GLU A 41 -2.62 16.24 7.48
CA GLU A 41 -1.98 15.58 8.63
C GLU A 41 -0.53 15.09 8.38
N ILE A 42 -0.08 15.04 7.15
CA ILE A 42 1.24 14.53 6.77
C ILE A 42 2.20 15.65 6.40
N ASN A 43 1.81 16.54 5.47
CA ASN A 43 2.68 17.58 4.94
C ASN A 43 1.95 18.93 4.83
N GLU A 44 1.95 19.67 5.92
CA GLU A 44 1.31 20.98 6.08
C GLU A 44 2.38 22.04 6.31
N ILE A 45 3.22 22.32 5.30
CA ILE A 45 4.43 23.13 5.42
C ILE A 45 4.40 24.46 4.63
N GLY A 46 3.38 24.67 3.77
CA GLY A 46 3.21 25.90 3.03
C GLY A 46 4.28 26.19 1.98
N ASP A 47 4.96 25.19 1.45
CA ASP A 47 6.19 25.32 0.65
C ASP A 47 5.95 25.84 -0.77
N CYS A 48 4.96 25.28 -1.49
CA CYS A 48 4.73 25.58 -2.91
C CYS A 48 4.02 26.91 -3.20
N ARG A 49 3.39 27.52 -2.22
CA ARG A 49 2.64 28.78 -2.31
C ARG A 49 1.43 28.80 -3.28
N ILE A 50 1.02 27.68 -3.85
CA ILE A 50 -0.15 27.62 -4.76
C ILE A 50 -1.46 27.99 -4.03
N CYS A 51 -1.55 27.70 -2.74
CA CYS A 51 -2.73 27.94 -1.91
C CYS A 51 -2.85 29.39 -1.38
N ILE A 52 -2.18 30.35 -1.98
CA ILE A 52 -2.23 31.77 -1.57
C ILE A 52 -3.63 32.36 -1.70
N VAL A 53 -3.98 33.22 -0.73
CA VAL A 53 -5.23 33.98 -0.66
C VAL A 53 -4.94 35.41 -0.21
N GLU A 54 -5.84 36.36 -0.48
CA GLU A 54 -5.82 37.70 0.10
C GLU A 54 -6.63 37.73 1.38
N VAL A 55 -6.13 38.49 2.37
CA VAL A 55 -6.84 38.75 3.62
C VAL A 55 -6.95 40.25 3.76
N GLU A 56 -8.17 40.79 3.88
CA GLU A 56 -8.40 42.21 4.02
C GLU A 56 -7.61 42.79 5.20
N GLY A 57 -7.07 43.98 5.00
CA GLY A 57 -6.24 44.65 6.02
C GLY A 57 -4.82 44.11 6.17
N ARG A 58 -4.44 43.02 5.46
CA ARG A 58 -3.08 42.47 5.49
C ARG A 58 -2.32 42.79 4.20
N ARG A 59 -1.03 43.05 4.33
CA ARG A 59 -0.13 43.25 3.19
C ARG A 59 0.31 41.92 2.59
N GLY A 60 0.14 41.72 1.29
CA GLY A 60 0.56 40.54 0.55
C GLY A 60 -0.41 39.35 0.70
N PHE A 61 0.05 38.17 0.29
CA PHE A 61 -0.77 36.94 0.28
C PHE A 61 -0.54 36.08 1.52
N ALA A 62 -1.61 35.51 2.05
CA ALA A 62 -1.56 34.48 3.09
C ALA A 62 -1.52 33.10 2.47
N THR A 63 -0.79 32.17 3.10
CA THR A 63 -0.70 30.77 2.68
C THR A 63 -1.79 29.96 3.39
N SER A 64 -2.93 29.75 2.75
CA SER A 64 -4.16 29.23 3.37
C SER A 64 -4.00 27.86 4.05
N CYS A 65 -3.08 27.02 3.56
CA CYS A 65 -2.90 25.66 4.12
C CYS A 65 -2.21 25.62 5.50
N ILE A 66 -1.58 26.73 5.94
CA ILE A 66 -0.91 26.84 7.25
C ILE A 66 -1.41 28.04 8.06
N GLN A 67 -1.96 29.06 7.42
CA GLN A 67 -2.50 30.23 8.12
C GLN A 67 -3.81 29.85 8.82
N GLN A 68 -3.86 30.05 10.12
CA GLN A 68 -5.08 29.87 10.91
C GLN A 68 -6.10 30.99 10.61
N ALA A 69 -7.36 30.60 10.59
CA ALA A 69 -8.48 31.53 10.54
C ALA A 69 -8.59 32.31 11.86
N GLU A 70 -8.99 33.56 11.78
CA GLU A 70 -9.16 34.47 12.93
C GLU A 70 -10.57 35.07 12.91
N GLU A 71 -11.07 35.48 14.08
CA GLU A 71 -12.38 36.12 14.21
C GLU A 71 -12.47 37.40 13.33
N GLY A 72 -13.57 37.54 12.57
CA GLY A 72 -13.81 38.66 11.69
C GLY A 72 -12.95 38.74 10.44
N MET A 73 -12.10 37.76 10.14
CA MET A 73 -11.24 37.73 8.95
C MET A 73 -12.08 37.70 7.69
N VAL A 74 -11.70 38.57 6.69
CA VAL A 74 -12.30 38.55 5.35
C VAL A 74 -11.25 38.07 4.35
N VAL A 75 -11.56 36.99 3.63
CA VAL A 75 -10.64 36.26 2.75
C VAL A 75 -11.18 36.22 1.33
N HIS A 76 -10.30 36.55 0.36
CA HIS A 76 -10.57 36.41 -1.07
C HIS A 76 -9.68 35.32 -1.66
N THR A 77 -10.28 34.39 -2.42
CA THR A 77 -9.57 33.20 -2.92
C THR A 77 -9.24 33.22 -4.40
N HIS A 78 -9.81 34.19 -5.17
CA HIS A 78 -9.75 34.20 -6.64
C HIS A 78 -9.66 35.60 -7.28
N SER A 79 -9.09 36.59 -6.60
CA SER A 79 -8.86 37.90 -7.22
C SER A 79 -7.91 37.81 -8.42
N LYS A 80 -7.91 38.84 -9.28
CA LYS A 80 -6.98 38.95 -10.43
C LYS A 80 -5.52 38.78 -9.98
N GLN A 81 -5.15 39.44 -8.87
CA GLN A 81 -3.79 39.38 -8.32
C GLN A 81 -3.40 37.99 -7.86
N ILE A 82 -4.31 37.25 -7.19
CA ILE A 82 -4.10 35.85 -6.80
C ILE A 82 -3.89 34.99 -8.04
N MET A 83 -4.71 35.14 -9.08
CA MET A 83 -4.61 34.35 -10.30
C MET A 83 -3.29 34.58 -11.04
N GLU A 84 -2.85 35.83 -11.15
CA GLU A 84 -1.56 36.20 -11.73
C GLU A 84 -0.40 35.60 -10.91
N ALA A 85 -0.42 35.75 -9.59
CA ALA A 85 0.61 35.20 -8.72
C ALA A 85 0.69 33.65 -8.80
N ARG A 86 -0.43 32.95 -8.87
CA ARG A 86 -0.45 31.49 -9.05
C ARG A 86 0.13 31.06 -10.40
N ARG A 87 -0.12 31.81 -11.47
CA ARG A 87 0.50 31.55 -12.79
C ARG A 87 2.01 31.68 -12.73
N VAL A 88 2.53 32.77 -12.14
CA VAL A 88 3.97 32.99 -11.96
C VAL A 88 4.60 31.85 -11.13
N ILE A 89 3.96 31.45 -10.04
CA ILE A 89 4.45 30.33 -9.21
C ILE A 89 4.50 29.03 -10.01
N LEU A 90 3.47 28.71 -10.79
CA LEU A 90 3.44 27.50 -11.62
C LEU A 90 4.48 27.56 -12.71
N ASP A 91 4.67 28.70 -13.35
CA ASP A 91 5.68 28.93 -14.38
C ASP A 91 7.09 28.71 -13.82
N LEU A 92 7.41 29.28 -12.65
CA LEU A 92 8.68 29.04 -11.96
C LEU A 92 8.89 27.56 -11.59
N ILE A 93 7.84 26.83 -11.18
CA ILE A 93 7.95 25.39 -10.93
C ILE A 93 8.23 24.65 -12.24
N LEU A 94 7.52 24.99 -13.32
CA LEU A 94 7.67 24.35 -14.62
C LEU A 94 9.00 24.68 -15.30
N SER A 95 9.61 25.84 -15.01
CA SER A 95 10.90 26.23 -15.59
C SER A 95 12.04 25.27 -15.26
N ASN A 96 12.02 24.67 -14.05
CA ASN A 96 13.01 23.67 -13.62
C ASN A 96 12.51 22.23 -13.74
N HIS A 97 11.24 22.00 -14.06
CA HIS A 97 10.65 20.65 -14.20
C HIS A 97 10.91 20.08 -15.59
N GLN A 98 11.30 18.79 -15.67
CA GLN A 98 11.38 18.07 -16.94
C GLN A 98 9.96 17.82 -17.46
N ARG A 99 9.61 18.45 -18.60
CA ARG A 99 8.25 18.51 -19.16
C ARG A 99 7.93 17.42 -20.17
N ASP A 100 8.55 16.25 -20.07
CA ASP A 100 8.31 15.08 -20.96
C ASP A 100 7.01 14.36 -20.59
N CYS A 101 5.90 15.10 -20.59
CA CYS A 101 4.62 14.59 -20.09
C CYS A 101 4.13 13.35 -20.85
N LEU A 102 4.34 13.29 -22.16
CA LEU A 102 3.85 12.17 -22.99
C LEU A 102 4.50 10.83 -22.64
N THR A 103 5.74 10.84 -22.15
CA THR A 103 6.48 9.63 -21.72
C THR A 103 6.47 9.45 -20.19
N CYS A 104 5.82 10.34 -19.45
CA CYS A 104 5.75 10.29 -18.00
C CYS A 104 4.65 9.33 -17.53
N THR A 105 4.96 8.46 -16.58
CA THR A 105 3.99 7.52 -15.98
C THR A 105 2.80 8.22 -15.29
N ARG A 106 2.92 9.53 -15.01
CA ARG A 106 1.87 10.36 -14.41
C ARG A 106 1.09 11.18 -15.43
N ASN A 107 1.30 10.98 -16.72
CA ASN A 107 0.53 11.68 -17.75
C ASN A 107 -0.99 11.46 -17.54
N GLY A 108 -1.77 12.55 -17.60
CA GLY A 108 -3.22 12.53 -17.34
C GLY A 108 -3.63 12.37 -15.86
N SER A 109 -2.68 12.09 -14.93
CA SER A 109 -2.94 11.95 -13.48
C SER A 109 -2.01 12.79 -12.60
N CYS A 110 -1.24 13.70 -13.19
CA CYS A 110 -0.28 14.57 -12.52
C CYS A 110 -0.95 15.82 -11.93
N GLU A 111 -0.80 16.06 -10.62
CA GLU A 111 -1.38 17.25 -9.97
C GLU A 111 -0.79 18.57 -10.53
N LEU A 112 0.50 18.57 -10.92
CA LEU A 112 1.14 19.74 -11.54
C LEU A 112 0.56 20.03 -12.94
N GLN A 113 0.39 18.99 -13.77
CA GLN A 113 -0.21 19.08 -15.10
C GLN A 113 -1.66 19.63 -15.02
N THR A 114 -2.45 19.09 -14.08
CA THR A 114 -3.82 19.56 -13.84
C THR A 114 -3.86 21.04 -13.44
N LEU A 115 -2.93 21.49 -12.58
CA LEU A 115 -2.86 22.90 -12.18
C LEU A 115 -2.40 23.80 -13.32
N ALA A 116 -1.41 23.39 -14.12
CA ALA A 116 -0.96 24.15 -15.30
C ALA A 116 -2.13 24.37 -16.28
N MET A 117 -2.91 23.34 -16.55
CA MET A 117 -4.13 23.44 -17.38
C MET A 117 -5.18 24.34 -16.72
N LYS A 118 -5.48 24.16 -15.43
CA LYS A 118 -6.48 24.95 -14.67
C LYS A 118 -6.17 26.45 -14.71
N PHE A 119 -4.89 26.84 -14.63
CA PHE A 119 -4.44 28.22 -14.63
C PHE A 119 -4.00 28.74 -16.01
N ASN A 120 -4.24 27.96 -17.07
CA ASN A 120 -3.91 28.28 -18.45
C ASN A 120 -2.43 28.69 -18.63
N VAL A 121 -1.51 27.93 -18.03
CA VAL A 121 -0.06 28.10 -18.27
C VAL A 121 0.29 27.29 -19.51
N MET A 122 0.28 27.93 -20.67
CA MET A 122 0.50 27.31 -21.99
C MET A 122 1.97 27.30 -22.38
N ASN A 123 2.72 28.31 -21.97
CA ASN A 123 4.14 28.49 -22.23
C ASN A 123 4.86 28.71 -20.90
N VAL A 124 6.12 28.31 -20.84
CA VAL A 124 7.00 28.63 -19.71
C VAL A 124 7.84 29.83 -20.12
N GLU A 125 7.61 30.97 -19.46
CA GLU A 125 8.25 32.24 -19.79
C GLU A 125 9.64 32.39 -19.16
N TYR A 126 9.85 31.72 -18.01
CA TYR A 126 11.14 31.78 -17.31
C TYR A 126 12.07 30.67 -17.85
N GLU A 127 13.16 31.11 -18.49
CA GLU A 127 14.22 30.22 -18.96
C GLU A 127 15.49 30.44 -18.14
N GLY A 128 16.29 29.41 -18.01
CA GLY A 128 17.54 29.45 -17.25
C GLY A 128 18.17 28.09 -17.05
N GLU A 129 19.11 28.04 -16.12
CA GLU A 129 19.75 26.80 -15.71
C GLU A 129 18.74 25.83 -15.09
N LYS A 130 18.86 24.54 -15.42
CA LYS A 130 18.05 23.46 -14.85
C LYS A 130 18.86 22.54 -13.98
N SER A 131 18.28 22.11 -12.87
CA SER A 131 18.86 21.06 -12.04
C SER A 131 18.74 19.73 -12.78
N ILE A 132 19.89 19.11 -13.10
CA ILE A 132 19.95 17.80 -13.78
C ILE A 132 20.46 16.75 -12.79
N HIS A 133 19.70 15.65 -12.68
CA HIS A 133 20.00 14.57 -11.77
C HIS A 133 20.04 13.22 -12.48
N LYS A 134 20.90 12.32 -12.00
CA LYS A 134 20.88 10.93 -12.45
C LYS A 134 19.61 10.23 -11.94
N ILE A 135 19.00 9.41 -12.79
CA ILE A 135 17.88 8.55 -12.38
C ILE A 135 18.44 7.40 -11.54
N ASP A 136 17.87 7.20 -10.35
CA ASP A 136 18.16 6.04 -9.49
C ASP A 136 17.12 4.95 -9.76
N ASP A 137 17.54 3.90 -10.46
CA ASP A 137 16.75 2.73 -10.83
C ASP A 137 17.34 1.40 -10.33
N LEU A 138 18.33 1.46 -9.43
CA LEU A 138 19.00 0.27 -8.89
C LEU A 138 18.14 -0.51 -7.91
N SER A 139 17.16 0.15 -7.26
CA SER A 139 16.25 -0.52 -6.36
C SER A 139 15.35 -1.52 -7.11
N PRO A 140 15.07 -2.71 -6.55
CA PRO A 140 14.18 -3.69 -7.16
C PRO A 140 12.72 -3.23 -7.23
N SER A 141 12.37 -2.19 -6.48
CA SER A 141 10.98 -1.80 -6.23
C SER A 141 10.63 -0.38 -6.66
N ILE A 142 11.53 0.58 -6.49
CA ILE A 142 11.24 2.02 -6.63
C ILE A 142 12.26 2.68 -7.55
N VAL A 143 11.79 3.44 -8.52
CA VAL A 143 12.61 4.32 -9.36
C VAL A 143 12.43 5.77 -8.91
N ARG A 144 13.53 6.51 -8.87
CA ARG A 144 13.62 7.89 -8.43
C ARG A 144 14.18 8.76 -9.55
N ASP A 145 13.37 9.69 -10.06
CA ASP A 145 13.71 10.64 -11.13
C ASP A 145 13.53 12.08 -10.64
N PHE A 146 14.62 12.68 -10.15
CA PHE A 146 14.55 14.04 -9.59
C PHE A 146 14.43 15.14 -10.63
N ASN A 147 14.64 14.86 -11.91
CA ASN A 147 14.38 15.83 -12.98
C ASN A 147 12.89 16.23 -13.03
N LYS A 148 12.02 15.38 -12.42
CA LYS A 148 10.58 15.62 -12.26
C LYS A 148 10.17 16.06 -10.85
N CYS A 149 11.15 16.27 -9.95
CA CYS A 149 10.85 16.68 -8.59
C CYS A 149 10.54 18.18 -8.52
N ILE A 150 9.50 18.54 -7.77
CA ILE A 150 9.06 19.91 -7.52
C ILE A 150 9.35 20.36 -6.08
N LEU A 151 10.19 19.66 -5.36
CA LEU A 151 10.62 19.92 -3.99
C LEU A 151 9.47 20.08 -2.96
N CYS A 152 8.29 19.52 -3.21
CA CYS A 152 7.12 19.65 -2.34
C CYS A 152 7.23 18.94 -0.99
N ARG A 153 8.23 18.07 -0.80
CA ARG A 153 8.57 17.33 0.44
C ARG A 153 7.49 16.38 0.97
N ARG A 154 6.40 16.11 0.25
CA ARG A 154 5.37 15.15 0.67
C ARG A 154 5.98 13.77 0.97
N CYS A 155 6.88 13.28 0.11
CA CYS A 155 7.56 11.99 0.28
C CYS A 155 8.45 11.96 1.53
N ILE A 156 9.15 13.06 1.85
CA ILE A 156 9.97 13.18 3.07
C ILE A 156 9.07 13.08 4.31
N SER A 157 8.01 13.87 4.37
CA SER A 157 7.09 13.85 5.51
C SER A 157 6.44 12.48 5.69
N THR A 158 6.05 11.81 4.61
CA THR A 158 5.51 10.45 4.66
C THR A 158 6.55 9.46 5.19
N CYS A 159 7.79 9.51 4.67
CA CYS A 159 8.87 8.61 5.09
C CYS A 159 9.27 8.83 6.56
N LYS A 160 9.32 10.09 7.02
CA LYS A 160 9.72 10.44 8.39
C LYS A 160 8.60 10.30 9.41
N LYS A 161 7.39 10.81 9.11
CA LYS A 161 6.30 10.87 10.10
C LYS A 161 5.48 9.59 10.14
N VAL A 162 5.10 9.06 8.96
CA VAL A 162 4.21 7.90 8.86
C VAL A 162 4.99 6.59 8.98
N GLN A 163 6.15 6.52 8.32
CA GLN A 163 6.95 5.29 8.25
C GLN A 163 8.14 5.26 9.22
N LYS A 164 8.52 6.39 9.81
CA LYS A 164 9.67 6.45 10.73
C LYS A 164 10.98 5.85 10.16
N ILE A 165 11.13 5.82 8.83
CA ILE A 165 12.31 5.30 8.14
C ILE A 165 13.32 6.42 7.92
N GLY A 166 12.88 7.54 7.33
CA GLY A 166 13.74 8.69 7.03
C GLY A 166 14.81 8.39 5.97
N ALA A 167 14.54 7.46 5.04
CA ALA A 167 15.48 7.10 3.98
C ALA A 167 15.77 8.26 3.00
N ILE A 168 14.84 9.19 2.86
CA ILE A 168 14.94 10.37 1.98
C ILE A 168 14.76 11.65 2.77
N ASP A 169 15.54 12.67 2.40
CA ASP A 169 15.50 14.01 2.98
C ASP A 169 15.92 15.07 1.95
N CYS A 170 15.92 16.35 2.34
CA CYS A 170 16.52 17.40 1.55
C CYS A 170 18.05 17.34 1.66
N LEU A 171 18.73 17.31 0.53
CA LEU A 171 20.16 17.53 0.41
C LEU A 171 20.43 18.90 -0.17
N ASN A 172 21.59 19.46 0.17
CA ASN A 172 22.07 20.75 -0.31
C ASN A 172 21.15 21.93 0.07
N ARG A 173 21.37 23.07 -0.49
CA ARG A 173 20.58 24.30 -0.29
C ARG A 173 20.61 25.18 -1.53
N GLY A 174 19.70 26.14 -1.61
CA GLY A 174 19.56 27.04 -2.76
C GLY A 174 19.16 26.26 -4.02
N PHE A 175 19.73 26.64 -5.16
CA PHE A 175 19.42 26.03 -6.46
C PHE A 175 19.81 24.55 -6.54
N SER A 176 20.86 24.13 -5.84
CA SER A 176 21.30 22.73 -5.79
C SER A 176 20.49 21.83 -4.84
N SER A 177 19.43 22.36 -4.21
CA SER A 177 18.57 21.57 -3.33
C SER A 177 17.91 20.43 -4.09
N CYS A 178 17.97 19.22 -3.53
CA CYS A 178 17.27 18.05 -4.05
C CYS A 178 16.70 17.19 -2.92
N VAL A 179 15.70 16.37 -3.24
CA VAL A 179 15.17 15.37 -2.31
C VAL A 179 15.91 14.08 -2.58
N SER A 180 16.75 13.63 -1.66
CA SER A 180 17.58 12.45 -1.89
C SER A 180 17.81 11.65 -0.61
N THR A 181 18.63 10.62 -0.71
CA THR A 181 19.14 9.77 0.37
C THR A 181 20.44 10.39 0.92
N VAL A 182 20.94 9.85 2.03
CA VAL A 182 22.25 10.24 2.55
C VAL A 182 23.32 10.06 1.46
N GLY A 183 24.15 11.10 1.23
CA GLY A 183 25.21 11.08 0.22
C GLY A 183 24.75 10.87 -1.22
N ASP A 184 23.46 11.02 -1.53
CA ASP A 184 22.84 10.75 -2.84
C ASP A 184 23.02 9.29 -3.34
N HIS A 185 23.14 8.35 -2.39
CA HIS A 185 23.20 6.92 -2.70
C HIS A 185 21.85 6.38 -3.22
N SER A 186 21.87 5.19 -3.82
CA SER A 186 20.64 4.52 -4.26
C SER A 186 19.72 4.19 -3.08
N LEU A 187 18.41 4.13 -3.35
CA LEU A 187 17.43 3.57 -2.40
C LEU A 187 17.73 2.12 -2.04
N ASN A 188 18.48 1.40 -2.87
CA ASN A 188 18.92 0.04 -2.60
C ASN A 188 19.95 -0.04 -1.47
N ASP A 189 20.77 0.99 -1.31
CA ASP A 189 21.95 1.00 -0.44
C ASP A 189 21.70 1.66 0.93
N VAL A 190 20.48 2.17 1.14
CA VAL A 190 20.10 2.86 2.37
C VAL A 190 18.98 2.11 3.11
N ASN A 191 18.59 2.62 4.28
CA ASN A 191 17.58 2.02 5.16
C ASN A 191 16.14 2.00 4.58
N CYS A 192 15.95 2.06 3.27
CA CYS A 192 14.65 2.02 2.62
C CYS A 192 14.02 0.62 2.75
N THR A 193 12.74 0.56 3.18
CA THR A 193 11.97 -0.70 3.29
C THR A 193 11.15 -1.02 2.03
N PHE A 194 11.28 -0.22 0.98
CA PHE A 194 10.54 -0.35 -0.28
C PHE A 194 9.00 -0.32 -0.14
N CYS A 195 8.47 0.24 0.93
CA CYS A 195 7.02 0.28 1.20
C CYS A 195 6.20 1.06 0.15
N GLY A 196 6.82 1.93 -0.67
CA GLY A 196 6.18 2.69 -1.75
C GLY A 196 5.24 3.82 -1.29
N GLN A 197 5.14 4.13 0.00
CA GLN A 197 4.28 5.20 0.49
C GLN A 197 4.72 6.60 0.00
N CYS A 198 6.00 6.77 -0.29
CA CYS A 198 6.52 7.98 -0.94
C CYS A 198 5.98 8.17 -2.38
N ILE A 199 5.74 7.07 -3.12
CA ILE A 199 5.15 7.11 -4.46
C ILE A 199 3.71 7.62 -4.38
N THR A 200 2.90 7.05 -3.47
CA THR A 200 1.49 7.46 -3.32
C THR A 200 1.33 8.90 -2.83
N ALA A 201 2.35 9.45 -2.17
CA ALA A 201 2.37 10.84 -1.71
C ALA A 201 2.86 11.82 -2.79
N CYS A 202 3.63 11.36 -3.78
CA CYS A 202 4.22 12.22 -4.82
C CYS A 202 3.14 12.76 -5.77
N PRO A 203 3.03 14.10 -5.93
CA PRO A 203 2.03 14.70 -6.81
C PRO A 203 2.42 14.68 -8.30
N VAL A 204 3.67 14.29 -8.60
CA VAL A 204 4.26 14.26 -9.95
C VAL A 204 4.93 12.91 -10.21
N GLY A 205 5.64 12.75 -11.35
CA GLY A 205 6.30 11.51 -11.76
C GLY A 205 7.71 11.29 -11.21
N ALA A 206 8.13 12.00 -10.14
CA ALA A 206 9.48 11.89 -9.59
C ALA A 206 9.77 10.56 -8.87
N LEU A 207 8.74 9.90 -8.36
CA LEU A 207 8.82 8.58 -7.73
C LEU A 207 7.80 7.66 -8.40
N ARG A 208 8.26 6.49 -8.82
CA ARG A 208 7.41 5.47 -9.44
C ARG A 208 7.88 4.07 -9.05
N GLU A 209 7.02 3.09 -9.26
CA GLU A 209 7.40 1.68 -9.15
C GLU A 209 8.41 1.30 -10.24
N LYS A 210 9.26 0.31 -9.95
CA LYS A 210 10.07 -0.38 -10.95
C LYS A 210 9.12 -1.15 -11.87
N ASP A 211 9.13 -0.85 -13.15
CA ASP A 211 8.19 -1.45 -14.11
C ASP A 211 8.52 -2.92 -14.38
N SER A 212 7.50 -3.77 -14.36
CA SER A 212 7.60 -5.20 -14.69
C SER A 212 6.69 -5.59 -15.87
N THR A 213 6.01 -4.62 -16.50
CA THR A 213 5.03 -4.92 -17.56
C THR A 213 5.67 -5.51 -18.80
N ASP A 214 6.84 -5.00 -19.22
CA ASP A 214 7.53 -5.50 -20.41
C ASP A 214 7.96 -6.96 -20.25
N LEU A 215 8.48 -7.32 -19.06
CA LEU A 215 8.82 -8.72 -18.75
C LEU A 215 7.60 -9.63 -18.85
N VAL A 216 6.46 -9.19 -18.31
CA VAL A 216 5.23 -10.00 -18.36
C VAL A 216 4.71 -10.10 -19.79
N TRP A 217 4.72 -9.01 -20.58
CA TRP A 217 4.36 -9.04 -21.99
C TRP A 217 5.26 -9.97 -22.81
N GLU A 218 6.56 -10.00 -22.53
CA GLU A 218 7.50 -10.91 -23.17
C GLU A 218 7.10 -12.37 -22.91
N LYS A 219 6.80 -12.71 -21.66
CA LYS A 219 6.42 -14.07 -21.27
C LYS A 219 5.05 -14.49 -21.78
N LEU A 220 4.09 -13.58 -21.84
CA LEU A 220 2.77 -13.86 -22.45
C LEU A 220 2.83 -14.15 -23.97
N LYS A 221 3.89 -13.72 -24.65
CA LYS A 221 4.13 -14.00 -26.07
C LYS A 221 4.93 -15.29 -26.32
N ASP A 222 5.57 -15.81 -25.30
CA ASP A 222 6.40 -17.00 -25.38
C ASP A 222 5.51 -18.25 -25.29
N GLU A 223 5.31 -18.95 -26.42
CA GLU A 223 4.45 -20.13 -26.53
C GLU A 223 4.96 -21.33 -25.70
N ASP A 224 6.26 -21.36 -25.37
CA ASP A 224 6.88 -22.40 -24.56
C ASP A 224 6.72 -22.17 -23.04
N THR A 225 6.26 -20.99 -22.63
CA THR A 225 6.08 -20.60 -21.23
C THR A 225 4.61 -20.67 -20.83
N PHE A 226 4.30 -21.37 -19.74
CA PHE A 226 2.95 -21.41 -19.16
C PHE A 226 2.81 -20.30 -18.12
N VAL A 227 2.11 -19.23 -18.47
CA VAL A 227 2.02 -18.03 -17.65
C VAL A 227 0.78 -18.05 -16.76
N LEU A 228 0.99 -18.11 -15.45
CA LEU A 228 -0.05 -18.07 -14.43
C LEU A 228 -0.12 -16.68 -13.80
N VAL A 229 -1.30 -16.27 -13.36
CA VAL A 229 -1.44 -15.07 -12.56
C VAL A 229 -2.27 -15.30 -11.30
N GLN A 230 -1.83 -14.72 -10.19
CA GLN A 230 -2.56 -14.66 -8.92
C GLN A 230 -2.81 -13.21 -8.52
N THR A 231 -3.96 -12.93 -7.90
CA THR A 231 -4.36 -11.55 -7.54
C THR A 231 -4.65 -11.41 -6.06
N ALA A 232 -4.00 -10.40 -5.43
CA ALA A 232 -4.25 -10.10 -4.01
C ALA A 232 -5.65 -9.53 -3.75
N PRO A 233 -6.23 -9.76 -2.56
CA PRO A 233 -7.58 -9.32 -2.23
C PRO A 233 -7.80 -7.81 -2.41
N ALA A 234 -6.84 -6.97 -2.03
CA ALA A 234 -6.97 -5.51 -2.11
C ALA A 234 -6.94 -4.95 -3.55
N VAL A 235 -6.53 -5.74 -4.55
CA VAL A 235 -6.51 -5.29 -5.96
C VAL A 235 -7.93 -5.08 -6.48
N ARG A 236 -8.84 -6.02 -6.18
CA ARG A 236 -10.26 -5.97 -6.62
C ARG A 236 -11.06 -4.82 -6.03
N ALA A 237 -10.60 -4.26 -4.91
CA ALA A 237 -11.24 -3.10 -4.27
C ALA A 237 -10.77 -1.74 -4.83
N ALA A 238 -9.74 -1.74 -5.69
CA ALA A 238 -9.12 -0.48 -6.13
C ALA A 238 -8.88 -0.40 -7.65
N LEU A 239 -8.75 -1.52 -8.37
CA LEU A 239 -8.42 -1.54 -9.80
C LEU A 239 -9.42 -0.72 -10.63
N GLY A 240 -10.72 -0.77 -10.33
CA GLY A 240 -11.77 -0.02 -11.02
C GLY A 240 -11.55 1.50 -10.99
N GLU A 241 -10.84 2.01 -9.99
CA GLU A 241 -10.53 3.43 -9.85
C GLU A 241 -9.63 3.97 -10.99
N GLU A 242 -8.82 3.12 -11.61
CA GLU A 242 -7.98 3.45 -12.76
C GLU A 242 -8.79 3.60 -14.07
N PHE A 243 -10.04 3.16 -14.04
CA PHE A 243 -11.02 3.22 -15.14
C PHE A 243 -12.20 4.15 -14.82
N GLY A 244 -12.06 5.03 -13.82
CA GLY A 244 -13.08 6.03 -13.47
C GLY A 244 -14.24 5.51 -12.62
N MET A 245 -14.20 4.27 -12.16
CA MET A 245 -15.22 3.71 -11.26
C MET A 245 -15.10 4.30 -9.85
N LYS A 246 -16.15 4.21 -9.05
CA LYS A 246 -16.17 4.70 -7.66
C LYS A 246 -15.13 3.98 -6.81
N ILE A 247 -14.54 4.71 -5.86
CA ILE A 247 -13.58 4.15 -4.89
C ILE A 247 -14.25 3.02 -4.11
N GLY A 248 -13.56 1.88 -3.98
CA GLY A 248 -14.07 0.72 -3.26
C GLY A 248 -15.10 -0.12 -4.03
N THR A 249 -15.24 0.08 -5.34
CA THR A 249 -16.08 -0.82 -6.17
C THR A 249 -15.41 -2.19 -6.27
N ASN A 250 -16.14 -3.25 -5.95
CA ASN A 250 -15.69 -4.62 -6.18
C ASN A 250 -15.69 -4.92 -7.68
N VAL A 251 -14.52 -5.21 -8.23
CA VAL A 251 -14.35 -5.55 -9.65
C VAL A 251 -13.75 -6.94 -9.86
N THR A 252 -14.00 -7.88 -8.94
CA THR A 252 -13.41 -9.22 -8.98
C THR A 252 -13.63 -9.89 -10.33
N GLY A 253 -14.86 -10.04 -10.79
CA GLY A 253 -15.15 -10.76 -12.04
C GLY A 253 -14.60 -10.04 -13.28
N LYS A 254 -14.72 -8.71 -13.35
CA LYS A 254 -14.13 -7.90 -14.43
C LYS A 254 -12.61 -8.01 -14.48
N MET A 255 -11.96 -8.05 -13.31
CA MET A 255 -10.51 -8.24 -13.20
C MET A 255 -10.09 -9.60 -13.75
N VAL A 256 -10.81 -10.67 -13.40
CA VAL A 256 -10.54 -12.02 -13.93
C VAL A 256 -10.72 -12.06 -15.43
N THR A 257 -11.81 -11.49 -15.96
CA THR A 257 -12.04 -11.40 -17.41
C THR A 257 -10.92 -10.64 -18.13
N ALA A 258 -10.47 -9.51 -17.56
CA ALA A 258 -9.38 -8.72 -18.13
C ALA A 258 -8.09 -9.53 -18.20
N LEU A 259 -7.75 -10.26 -17.13
CA LEU A 259 -6.55 -11.11 -17.07
C LEU A 259 -6.60 -12.24 -18.10
N LYS A 260 -7.76 -12.91 -18.25
CA LYS A 260 -7.96 -13.92 -19.32
C LYS A 260 -7.79 -13.32 -20.72
N LYS A 261 -8.33 -12.11 -20.95
CA LYS A 261 -8.16 -11.40 -22.24
C LYS A 261 -6.73 -10.91 -22.49
N LEU A 262 -5.93 -10.67 -21.45
CA LEU A 262 -4.51 -10.36 -21.59
C LEU A 262 -3.66 -11.56 -22.02
N GLY A 263 -4.21 -12.78 -21.96
CA GLY A 263 -3.57 -13.99 -22.45
C GLY A 263 -2.93 -14.86 -21.34
N PHE A 264 -3.21 -14.62 -20.07
CA PHE A 264 -2.78 -15.53 -18.99
C PHE A 264 -3.43 -16.90 -19.17
N ASN A 265 -2.63 -17.97 -19.06
CA ASN A 265 -3.11 -19.35 -19.21
C ASN A 265 -4.06 -19.76 -18.09
N LYS A 266 -3.81 -19.27 -16.87
CA LYS A 266 -4.64 -19.48 -15.68
C LYS A 266 -4.65 -18.24 -14.79
N VAL A 267 -5.81 -17.98 -14.18
CA VAL A 267 -6.05 -16.84 -13.28
C VAL A 267 -6.56 -17.35 -11.95
N PHE A 268 -5.76 -17.16 -10.88
CA PHE A 268 -6.05 -17.66 -9.55
C PHE A 268 -6.22 -16.55 -8.52
N ASP A 269 -6.84 -16.88 -7.39
CA ASP A 269 -7.04 -15.98 -6.27
C ASP A 269 -5.97 -16.19 -5.18
N THR A 270 -5.18 -15.17 -4.88
CA THR A 270 -4.22 -15.21 -3.75
C THR A 270 -4.94 -15.38 -2.40
N ASN A 271 -6.27 -15.18 -2.33
CA ASN A 271 -7.04 -15.47 -1.12
C ASN A 271 -6.91 -16.95 -0.70
N THR A 272 -6.76 -17.88 -1.66
CA THR A 272 -6.45 -19.29 -1.37
C THR A 272 -5.09 -19.44 -0.67
N GLY A 273 -4.09 -18.66 -1.12
CA GLY A 273 -2.79 -18.57 -0.43
C GLY A 273 -2.90 -17.93 0.96
N ALA A 274 -3.83 -16.99 1.16
CA ALA A 274 -4.10 -16.42 2.49
C ALA A 274 -4.73 -17.45 3.43
N ASP A 275 -5.69 -18.26 2.93
CA ASP A 275 -6.26 -19.36 3.71
C ASP A 275 -5.18 -20.39 4.12
N LEU A 276 -4.26 -20.71 3.21
CA LEU A 276 -3.11 -21.58 3.50
C LEU A 276 -2.19 -20.97 4.57
N THR A 277 -1.93 -19.66 4.47
CA THR A 277 -1.12 -18.94 5.46
C THR A 277 -1.76 -19.00 6.85
N ILE A 278 -3.09 -18.86 6.96
CA ILE A 278 -3.79 -18.97 8.24
C ILE A 278 -3.64 -20.38 8.83
N MET A 279 -3.68 -21.41 8.01
CA MET A 279 -3.50 -22.78 8.54
C MET A 279 -2.13 -22.96 9.17
N GLU A 280 -1.07 -22.50 8.50
CA GLU A 280 0.31 -22.60 9.02
C GLU A 280 0.55 -21.64 10.19
N GLU A 281 0.15 -20.38 10.07
CA GLU A 281 0.42 -19.33 11.06
C GLU A 281 -0.39 -19.54 12.35
N ALA A 282 -1.66 -19.98 12.24
CA ALA A 282 -2.46 -20.36 13.41
C ALA A 282 -1.89 -21.61 14.11
N ASN A 283 -1.44 -22.62 13.36
CA ASN A 283 -0.78 -23.79 13.93
C ASN A 283 0.52 -23.40 14.65
N GLU A 284 1.37 -22.57 14.03
CA GLU A 284 2.59 -22.05 14.66
C GLU A 284 2.28 -21.28 15.94
N PHE A 285 1.25 -20.41 15.92
CA PHE A 285 0.83 -19.67 17.10
C PHE A 285 0.36 -20.60 18.23
N ILE A 286 -0.49 -21.58 17.91
CA ILE A 286 -0.98 -22.55 18.90
C ILE A 286 0.18 -23.32 19.52
N GLN A 287 1.15 -23.80 18.73
CA GLN A 287 2.33 -24.51 19.22
C GLN A 287 3.16 -23.61 20.15
N ARG A 288 3.46 -22.36 19.75
CA ARG A 288 4.21 -21.41 20.59
C ARG A 288 3.48 -21.08 21.90
N PHE A 289 2.15 -20.96 21.84
CA PHE A 289 1.33 -20.62 23.00
C PHE A 289 1.18 -21.77 23.98
N THR A 290 1.01 -23.03 23.49
CA THR A 290 0.70 -24.20 24.34
C THR A 290 1.94 -24.97 24.77
N GLN A 291 2.98 -25.04 23.93
CA GLN A 291 4.19 -25.83 24.17
C GLN A 291 5.39 -25.02 24.65
N GLY A 292 5.24 -23.68 24.72
CA GLY A 292 6.30 -22.75 25.08
C GLY A 292 7.19 -22.40 23.88
N GLY A 293 7.11 -21.16 23.42
CA GLY A 293 7.89 -20.59 22.33
C GLY A 293 8.04 -19.09 22.50
N THR A 294 8.71 -18.44 21.55
CA THR A 294 8.88 -16.97 21.59
C THR A 294 7.54 -16.26 21.38
N LEU A 295 7.08 -15.54 22.38
CA LEU A 295 5.89 -14.70 22.35
C LEU A 295 6.27 -13.23 22.67
N PRO A 296 5.51 -12.24 22.16
CA PRO A 296 4.43 -12.40 21.20
C PRO A 296 4.92 -12.93 19.85
N MET A 297 4.10 -13.74 19.17
CA MET A 297 4.32 -14.04 17.76
C MET A 297 3.85 -12.85 16.90
N ILE A 298 4.60 -12.50 15.86
CA ILE A 298 4.30 -11.36 14.99
C ILE A 298 4.14 -11.84 13.55
N THR A 299 3.09 -11.39 12.87
CA THR A 299 2.84 -11.74 11.46
C THR A 299 3.98 -11.31 10.53
N SER A 300 4.24 -12.09 9.47
CA SER A 300 5.35 -11.90 8.53
C SER A 300 4.93 -11.59 7.09
N CYS A 301 3.64 -11.52 6.78
CA CYS A 301 3.13 -11.36 5.42
C CYS A 301 3.42 -9.99 4.76
N SER A 302 3.91 -8.99 5.52
CA SER A 302 4.21 -7.63 5.04
C SER A 302 5.71 -7.40 4.84
N PRO A 303 6.26 -7.50 3.60
CA PRO A 303 7.71 -7.47 3.38
C PRO A 303 8.39 -6.15 3.72
N GLY A 304 7.67 -5.04 3.65
CA GLY A 304 8.19 -3.76 4.12
C GLY A 304 8.37 -3.71 5.65
N TRP A 305 7.52 -4.41 6.39
CA TRP A 305 7.67 -4.65 7.82
C TRP A 305 8.82 -5.60 8.12
N VAL A 306 8.89 -6.73 7.42
CA VAL A 306 9.97 -7.71 7.60
C VAL A 306 11.34 -7.06 7.35
N LYS A 307 11.51 -6.30 6.26
CA LYS A 307 12.75 -5.56 6.03
C LYS A 307 13.04 -4.52 7.12
N TYR A 308 12.01 -3.90 7.69
CA TYR A 308 12.16 -2.94 8.77
C TYR A 308 12.69 -3.58 10.06
N ILE A 309 12.13 -4.71 10.49
CA ILE A 309 12.59 -5.42 11.70
C ILE A 309 14.00 -5.99 11.51
N GLU A 310 14.33 -6.56 10.34
CA GLU A 310 15.66 -7.06 10.00
C GLU A 310 16.76 -5.99 10.13
N MET A 311 16.42 -4.73 9.81
CA MET A 311 17.35 -3.60 9.89
C MET A 311 17.40 -2.93 11.26
N ASN A 312 16.28 -2.88 11.98
CA ASN A 312 16.16 -2.04 13.17
C ASN A 312 16.11 -2.82 14.49
N TYR A 313 15.60 -4.06 14.46
CA TYR A 313 15.41 -4.91 15.64
C TYR A 313 15.81 -6.37 15.36
N PRO A 314 17.05 -6.61 14.90
CA PRO A 314 17.48 -7.98 14.55
C PRO A 314 17.46 -8.94 15.74
N GLU A 315 17.52 -8.43 16.98
CA GLU A 315 17.38 -9.19 18.21
C GLU A 315 15.96 -9.74 18.45
N LEU A 316 14.95 -9.22 17.74
CA LEU A 316 13.55 -9.63 17.86
C LEU A 316 13.07 -10.49 16.67
N LEU A 317 13.95 -10.96 15.80
CA LEU A 317 13.57 -11.75 14.62
C LEU A 317 12.91 -13.08 15.00
N SER A 318 13.23 -13.66 16.16
CA SER A 318 12.59 -14.88 16.67
C SER A 318 11.10 -14.72 16.97
N HIS A 319 10.62 -13.48 17.11
CA HIS A 319 9.19 -13.18 17.29
C HIS A 319 8.39 -13.28 15.99
N LEU A 320 9.04 -13.18 14.82
CA LEU A 320 8.33 -13.30 13.54
C LEU A 320 7.77 -14.72 13.37
N SER A 321 6.59 -14.83 12.78
CA SER A 321 6.11 -16.08 12.21
C SER A 321 7.07 -16.54 11.12
N SER A 322 7.39 -17.81 11.07
CA SER A 322 8.25 -18.40 10.04
C SER A 322 7.55 -18.55 8.69
N CYS A 323 6.25 -18.32 8.62
CA CYS A 323 5.45 -18.44 7.42
C CYS A 323 5.89 -17.48 6.32
N LYS A 324 6.04 -17.98 5.08
CA LYS A 324 6.13 -17.13 3.88
C LYS A 324 4.83 -16.34 3.73
N SER A 325 4.87 -15.25 2.97
CA SER A 325 3.66 -14.49 2.70
C SER A 325 2.71 -15.23 1.74
N PRO A 326 1.39 -14.91 1.74
CA PRO A 326 0.40 -15.65 0.95
C PRO A 326 0.75 -15.84 -0.53
N HIS A 327 1.33 -14.83 -1.20
CA HIS A 327 1.68 -14.99 -2.61
C HIS A 327 2.91 -15.87 -2.85
N GLU A 328 3.86 -15.89 -1.92
CA GLU A 328 5.01 -16.80 -1.99
C GLU A 328 4.59 -18.24 -1.69
N MET A 329 3.77 -18.45 -0.65
CA MET A 329 3.21 -19.78 -0.37
C MET A 329 2.41 -20.31 -1.55
N PHE A 330 1.55 -19.47 -2.12
CA PHE A 330 0.72 -19.87 -3.25
C PHE A 330 1.56 -20.16 -4.50
N GLY A 331 2.58 -19.32 -4.77
CA GLY A 331 3.54 -19.58 -5.84
C GLY A 331 4.28 -20.89 -5.69
N ALA A 332 4.71 -21.24 -4.45
CA ALA A 332 5.32 -22.53 -4.14
C ALA A 332 4.38 -23.70 -4.46
N ILE A 333 3.11 -23.59 -4.07
CA ILE A 333 2.09 -24.62 -4.37
C ILE A 333 1.78 -24.71 -5.86
N LEU A 334 1.75 -23.58 -6.57
CA LEU A 334 1.55 -23.58 -8.03
C LEU A 334 2.69 -24.30 -8.75
N LYS A 335 3.95 -24.06 -8.36
CA LYS A 335 5.13 -24.69 -9.00
C LYS A 335 5.42 -26.11 -8.50
N SER A 336 4.77 -26.58 -7.45
CA SER A 336 4.93 -27.96 -6.95
C SER A 336 3.67 -28.80 -7.19
N TYR A 337 2.64 -28.63 -6.36
CA TYR A 337 1.41 -29.42 -6.41
C TYR A 337 0.64 -29.24 -7.72
N TYR A 338 0.36 -27.97 -8.10
CA TYR A 338 -0.41 -27.72 -9.30
C TYR A 338 0.36 -28.16 -10.57
N ALA A 339 1.65 -27.85 -10.67
CA ALA A 339 2.51 -28.28 -11.76
C ALA A 339 2.46 -29.80 -11.96
N SER A 340 2.59 -30.57 -10.87
CA SER A 340 2.50 -32.04 -10.90
C SER A 340 1.12 -32.52 -11.34
N LYS A 341 0.03 -31.92 -10.83
CA LYS A 341 -1.34 -32.30 -11.21
C LYS A 341 -1.68 -31.95 -12.68
N ALA A 342 -1.16 -30.85 -13.17
CA ALA A 342 -1.37 -30.40 -14.55
C ALA A 342 -0.40 -31.05 -15.57
N GLY A 343 0.62 -31.79 -15.10
CA GLY A 343 1.65 -32.39 -15.95
C GLY A 343 2.55 -31.35 -16.62
N ILE A 344 2.78 -30.20 -15.96
CA ILE A 344 3.58 -29.09 -16.48
C ILE A 344 4.93 -29.08 -15.76
N ASP A 345 6.03 -28.92 -16.52
CA ASP A 345 7.37 -28.72 -15.97
C ASP A 345 7.40 -27.37 -15.21
N PRO A 346 7.69 -27.36 -13.88
CA PRO A 346 7.79 -26.12 -13.10
C PRO A 346 8.75 -25.09 -13.69
N LYS A 347 9.80 -25.50 -14.40
CA LYS A 347 10.76 -24.61 -15.07
C LYS A 347 10.17 -23.88 -16.28
N LYS A 348 9.07 -24.37 -16.84
CA LYS A 348 8.31 -23.74 -17.90
C LYS A 348 7.14 -22.90 -17.39
N MET A 349 6.92 -22.85 -16.09
CA MET A 349 5.88 -22.04 -15.47
C MET A 349 6.44 -20.67 -15.09
N PHE A 350 5.68 -19.63 -15.42
CA PHE A 350 5.97 -18.26 -15.03
C PHE A 350 4.81 -17.70 -14.19
N VAL A 351 5.04 -17.53 -12.91
CA VAL A 351 4.03 -17.08 -11.93
C VAL A 351 4.09 -15.58 -11.76
N VAL A 352 3.03 -14.90 -12.14
CA VAL A 352 2.85 -13.45 -11.95
C VAL A 352 1.94 -13.20 -10.77
N SER A 353 2.35 -12.31 -9.86
CA SER A 353 1.51 -11.86 -8.75
C SER A 353 1.06 -10.41 -8.97
N VAL A 354 -0.25 -10.15 -8.99
CA VAL A 354 -0.78 -8.79 -9.00
C VAL A 354 -1.02 -8.35 -7.56
N MET A 355 -0.23 -7.36 -7.11
CA MET A 355 -0.15 -6.98 -5.71
C MET A 355 -0.38 -5.48 -5.48
N PRO A 356 -1.05 -5.06 -4.40
CA PRO A 356 -1.15 -3.66 -4.01
C PRO A 356 0.17 -3.11 -3.46
N CYS A 357 1.19 -3.93 -3.33
CA CYS A 357 2.41 -3.72 -2.55
C CYS A 357 3.64 -3.60 -3.44
N ILE A 358 4.44 -2.55 -3.24
CA ILE A 358 5.72 -2.33 -3.94
C ILE A 358 6.83 -3.23 -3.39
N ALA A 359 6.84 -3.45 -2.06
CA ALA A 359 7.86 -4.26 -1.41
C ALA A 359 7.82 -5.75 -1.82
N LYS A 360 6.71 -6.22 -2.39
CA LYS A 360 6.59 -7.57 -2.97
C LYS A 360 7.57 -7.80 -4.14
N LYS A 361 7.94 -6.74 -4.89
CA LYS A 361 8.98 -6.81 -5.91
C LYS A 361 10.37 -7.13 -5.32
N PHE A 362 10.64 -6.69 -4.10
CA PHE A 362 11.84 -7.05 -3.34
C PHE A 362 11.72 -8.44 -2.72
N GLU A 363 10.56 -8.77 -2.12
CA GLU A 363 10.34 -10.04 -1.43
C GLU A 363 10.64 -11.25 -2.33
N ARG A 364 10.09 -11.25 -3.56
CA ARG A 364 10.30 -12.34 -4.51
C ARG A 364 11.77 -12.59 -4.89
N GLN A 365 12.66 -11.61 -4.67
CA GLN A 365 14.09 -11.70 -4.98
C GLN A 365 14.93 -12.18 -3.80
N ARG A 366 14.30 -12.47 -2.66
CA ARG A 366 14.99 -12.98 -1.48
C ARG A 366 15.35 -14.45 -1.71
N GLU A 367 16.60 -14.81 -1.45
CA GLU A 367 17.06 -16.19 -1.57
C GLU A 367 16.29 -17.15 -0.64
N GLU A 368 15.87 -16.63 0.53
CA GLU A 368 15.13 -17.37 1.54
C GLU A 368 13.68 -17.70 1.11
N MET A 369 13.19 -17.10 0.01
CA MET A 369 11.85 -17.37 -0.53
C MET A 369 11.86 -18.49 -1.58
N LYS A 370 13.01 -18.80 -2.19
CA LYS A 370 13.13 -19.85 -3.19
C LYS A 370 12.83 -21.22 -2.61
N ASN A 371 12.32 -22.10 -3.45
CA ASN A 371 12.25 -23.51 -3.20
C ASN A 371 13.22 -24.21 -4.16
N GLU A 372 14.24 -24.84 -3.62
CA GLU A 372 15.38 -25.31 -4.39
C GLU A 372 16.00 -24.15 -5.20
N GLU A 373 16.06 -24.27 -6.54
CA GLU A 373 16.58 -23.25 -7.45
C GLU A 373 15.47 -22.41 -8.11
N LEU A 374 14.19 -22.64 -7.77
CA LEU A 374 13.05 -21.97 -8.39
C LEU A 374 12.53 -20.81 -7.56
N ASP A 375 12.34 -19.68 -8.20
CA ASP A 375 11.56 -18.58 -7.64
C ASP A 375 10.09 -19.02 -7.54
N ASN A 376 9.44 -18.82 -6.40
CA ASN A 376 8.01 -19.11 -6.23
C ASN A 376 7.16 -18.17 -7.08
N VAL A 377 7.58 -16.91 -7.19
CA VAL A 377 6.94 -15.85 -7.97
C VAL A 377 7.97 -15.23 -8.89
N ASP A 378 7.72 -15.26 -10.20
CA ASP A 378 8.68 -14.77 -11.20
C ASP A 378 8.54 -13.28 -11.49
N ALA A 379 7.33 -12.73 -11.36
CA ALA A 379 7.10 -11.30 -11.54
C ALA A 379 6.00 -10.76 -10.60
N VAL A 380 6.16 -9.51 -10.18
CA VAL A 380 5.13 -8.80 -9.41
C VAL A 380 4.68 -7.57 -10.19
N LEU A 381 3.39 -7.50 -10.52
CA LEU A 381 2.70 -6.33 -11.03
C LEU A 381 1.98 -5.60 -9.90
N THR A 382 2.04 -4.29 -9.89
CA THR A 382 1.18 -3.49 -9.02
C THR A 382 -0.21 -3.35 -9.64
N THR A 383 -1.20 -2.91 -8.86
CA THR A 383 -2.55 -2.58 -9.38
C THR A 383 -2.47 -1.56 -10.52
N ARG A 384 -1.57 -0.58 -10.43
CA ARG A 384 -1.35 0.43 -11.48
C ARG A 384 -0.71 -0.17 -12.74
N GLU A 385 0.24 -1.10 -12.60
CA GLU A 385 0.86 -1.80 -13.74
C GLU A 385 -0.16 -2.65 -14.47
N LEU A 386 -1.00 -3.41 -13.74
CA LEU A 386 -2.10 -4.16 -14.36
C LEU A 386 -3.06 -3.24 -15.12
N ALA A 387 -3.45 -2.10 -14.53
CA ALA A 387 -4.32 -1.13 -15.21
C ALA A 387 -3.66 -0.59 -16.50
N ARG A 388 -2.34 -0.36 -16.51
CA ARG A 388 -1.61 0.03 -17.73
C ARG A 388 -1.66 -1.06 -18.79
N MET A 389 -1.43 -2.33 -18.44
CA MET A 389 -1.51 -3.45 -19.38
C MET A 389 -2.91 -3.59 -19.99
N ILE A 390 -3.97 -3.46 -19.17
CA ILE A 390 -5.36 -3.49 -19.64
C ILE A 390 -5.63 -2.37 -20.65
N LYS A 391 -5.15 -1.14 -20.36
CA LYS A 391 -5.27 0.02 -21.26
C LYS A 391 -4.46 -0.17 -22.54
N GLN A 392 -3.23 -0.72 -22.46
CA GLN A 392 -2.38 -1.05 -23.61
C GLN A 392 -3.03 -2.08 -24.55
N ALA A 393 -3.72 -3.06 -23.98
CA ALA A 393 -4.47 -4.07 -24.73
C ALA A 393 -5.80 -3.53 -25.31
N ASN A 394 -6.12 -2.25 -25.11
CA ASN A 394 -7.37 -1.62 -25.54
C ASN A 394 -8.63 -2.38 -25.05
N ILE A 395 -8.57 -2.90 -23.83
CA ILE A 395 -9.70 -3.59 -23.18
C ILE A 395 -10.59 -2.53 -22.49
N ASP A 396 -11.85 -2.47 -22.90
CA ASP A 396 -12.85 -1.66 -22.20
C ASP A 396 -13.24 -2.34 -20.89
N PHE A 397 -12.53 -1.98 -19.82
CA PHE A 397 -12.65 -2.64 -18.52
C PHE A 397 -14.04 -2.47 -17.89
N VAL A 398 -14.69 -1.33 -18.12
CA VAL A 398 -15.99 -1.01 -17.50
C VAL A 398 -17.10 -1.88 -18.08
N GLU A 399 -17.02 -2.18 -19.37
CA GLU A 399 -18.02 -2.96 -20.12
C GLU A 399 -17.76 -4.48 -20.08
N LEU A 400 -16.70 -4.95 -19.38
CA LEU A 400 -16.45 -6.38 -19.25
C LEU A 400 -17.57 -7.09 -18.49
N GLU A 401 -17.92 -8.27 -18.93
CA GLU A 401 -18.70 -9.24 -18.15
C GLU A 401 -17.82 -9.88 -17.07
N ASP A 402 -18.43 -10.33 -16.00
CA ASP A 402 -17.73 -11.00 -14.91
C ASP A 402 -17.36 -12.44 -15.27
N SER A 403 -16.17 -12.88 -14.89
CA SER A 403 -15.71 -14.27 -14.96
C SER A 403 -15.27 -14.78 -13.58
N GLU A 404 -15.32 -16.09 -13.42
CA GLU A 404 -14.80 -16.78 -12.25
C GLU A 404 -13.31 -17.07 -12.36
N PHE A 405 -12.62 -17.20 -11.22
CA PHE A 405 -11.26 -17.73 -11.14
C PHE A 405 -11.21 -19.17 -11.65
N ASP A 406 -10.02 -19.62 -12.03
CA ASP A 406 -9.84 -20.93 -12.62
C ASP A 406 -9.67 -22.03 -11.55
N ASP A 407 -10.30 -23.19 -11.79
CA ASP A 407 -10.08 -24.39 -11.01
C ASP A 407 -8.69 -25.03 -11.29
N PRO A 408 -8.18 -25.82 -10.33
CA PRO A 408 -8.75 -26.23 -9.03
C PRO A 408 -8.37 -25.34 -7.86
N MET A 409 -7.69 -24.21 -8.08
CA MET A 409 -7.10 -23.37 -7.04
C MET A 409 -7.84 -22.02 -6.89
N GLY A 410 -9.02 -21.88 -7.49
CA GLY A 410 -9.78 -20.63 -7.51
C GLY A 410 -10.72 -20.42 -6.32
N GLU A 411 -11.00 -21.47 -5.53
CA GLU A 411 -11.90 -21.37 -4.39
C GLU A 411 -11.20 -20.79 -3.17
N ALA A 412 -11.74 -19.72 -2.63
CA ALA A 412 -11.20 -19.00 -1.50
C ALA A 412 -12.31 -18.61 -0.51
N THR A 413 -11.94 -18.28 0.73
CA THR A 413 -12.88 -17.90 1.78
C THR A 413 -12.97 -16.39 1.98
N GLY A 414 -14.01 -15.96 2.71
CA GLY A 414 -14.11 -14.58 3.18
C GLY A 414 -12.95 -14.18 4.10
N ALA A 415 -12.42 -15.12 4.90
CA ALA A 415 -11.22 -14.89 5.71
C ALA A 415 -10.01 -14.47 4.85
N GLY A 416 -9.79 -15.11 3.68
CA GLY A 416 -8.76 -14.70 2.74
C GLY A 416 -8.96 -13.29 2.18
N ALA A 417 -10.21 -12.89 1.95
CA ALA A 417 -10.53 -11.55 1.41
C ALA A 417 -10.14 -10.42 2.38
N ILE A 418 -10.41 -10.56 3.68
CA ILE A 418 -10.13 -9.52 4.68
C ILE A 418 -8.65 -9.31 4.97
N PHE A 419 -7.74 -10.18 4.51
CA PHE A 419 -6.28 -9.99 4.58
C PHE A 419 -5.81 -8.64 3.99
N GLY A 420 -6.59 -8.08 3.08
CA GLY A 420 -6.29 -6.78 2.49
C GLY A 420 -6.44 -5.59 3.45
N THR A 421 -7.07 -5.77 4.61
CA THR A 421 -7.34 -4.72 5.61
C THR A 421 -6.45 -4.87 6.83
N THR A 422 -6.21 -3.78 7.56
CA THR A 422 -5.57 -3.87 8.89
C THR A 422 -6.51 -4.54 9.88
N GLY A 423 -5.99 -5.50 10.64
CA GLY A 423 -6.77 -6.35 11.55
C GLY A 423 -7.37 -7.59 10.88
N GLY A 424 -7.34 -7.66 9.54
CA GLY A 424 -7.94 -8.78 8.81
C GLY A 424 -7.18 -10.09 8.94
N VAL A 425 -5.86 -10.05 9.00
CA VAL A 425 -5.03 -11.26 9.25
C VAL A 425 -5.29 -11.76 10.67
N MET A 426 -5.28 -10.85 11.65
CA MET A 426 -5.58 -11.17 13.05
C MET A 426 -6.97 -11.80 13.18
N GLU A 427 -7.98 -11.21 12.54
CA GLU A 427 -9.34 -11.71 12.59
C GLU A 427 -9.45 -13.11 11.95
N ALA A 428 -8.85 -13.33 10.78
CA ALA A 428 -8.82 -14.63 10.12
C ALA A 428 -8.14 -15.70 10.98
N ALA A 429 -7.00 -15.36 11.60
CA ALA A 429 -6.28 -16.26 12.51
C ALA A 429 -7.09 -16.58 13.77
N LEU A 430 -7.77 -15.60 14.36
CA LEU A 430 -8.61 -15.81 15.54
C LEU A 430 -9.82 -16.70 15.25
N ARG A 431 -10.43 -16.57 14.06
CA ARG A 431 -11.53 -17.46 13.62
C ARG A 431 -11.09 -18.92 13.60
N THR A 432 -9.91 -19.21 13.07
CA THR A 432 -9.36 -20.58 12.98
C THR A 432 -8.83 -21.07 14.34
N ALA A 433 -8.06 -20.25 15.06
CA ALA A 433 -7.50 -20.63 16.35
C ALA A 433 -8.57 -20.93 17.41
N TYR A 434 -9.68 -20.16 17.41
CA TYR A 434 -10.78 -20.42 18.33
C TYR A 434 -11.31 -21.85 18.20
N GLU A 435 -11.69 -22.26 16.98
CA GLU A 435 -12.27 -23.58 16.75
C GLU A 435 -11.26 -24.72 16.95
N THR A 436 -10.00 -24.46 16.57
CA THR A 436 -8.92 -25.46 16.78
C THR A 436 -8.65 -25.71 18.27
N ILE A 437 -8.67 -24.66 19.11
CA ILE A 437 -8.38 -24.79 20.55
C ILE A 437 -9.58 -25.32 21.32
N THR A 438 -10.80 -24.82 20.99
CA THR A 438 -12.00 -25.13 21.77
C THR A 438 -12.74 -26.38 21.29
N GLY A 439 -12.59 -26.73 20.01
CA GLY A 439 -13.42 -27.75 19.36
C GLY A 439 -14.88 -27.31 19.18
N GLU A 440 -15.21 -26.05 19.48
CA GLU A 440 -16.58 -25.52 19.40
C GLU A 440 -16.70 -24.54 18.21
N GLU A 441 -17.85 -24.56 17.56
CA GLU A 441 -18.15 -23.65 16.44
C GLU A 441 -18.20 -22.18 16.92
N LEU A 442 -17.46 -21.30 16.22
CA LEU A 442 -17.46 -19.88 16.47
C LEU A 442 -18.72 -19.21 15.88
N LYS A 443 -19.69 -18.89 16.75
CA LYS A 443 -20.98 -18.31 16.35
C LYS A 443 -20.89 -16.87 15.87
N LYS A 444 -20.01 -16.06 16.44
CA LYS A 444 -19.78 -14.65 16.04
C LYS A 444 -18.42 -14.54 15.38
N LEU A 445 -18.42 -14.43 14.03
CA LEU A 445 -17.20 -14.38 13.22
C LEU A 445 -16.49 -13.02 13.24
N ASP A 446 -17.20 -11.95 13.56
CA ASP A 446 -16.69 -10.59 13.46
C ASP A 446 -16.04 -10.14 14.76
N PHE A 447 -14.72 -9.95 14.72
CA PHE A 447 -13.93 -9.44 15.85
C PHE A 447 -13.77 -7.93 15.74
N GLU A 448 -14.84 -7.16 16.02
CA GLU A 448 -14.86 -5.70 15.93
C GLU A 448 -13.71 -5.01 16.71
N ALA A 449 -13.24 -5.64 17.79
CA ALA A 449 -12.15 -5.12 18.61
C ALA A 449 -10.81 -4.99 17.86
N VAL A 450 -10.60 -5.76 16.78
CA VAL A 450 -9.39 -5.71 15.94
C VAL A 450 -9.62 -4.97 14.63
N ARG A 451 -10.88 -4.66 14.26
CA ARG A 451 -11.24 -3.86 13.08
C ARG A 451 -11.06 -2.35 13.34
N GLY A 452 -10.99 -1.56 12.28
CA GLY A 452 -11.04 -0.08 12.27
C GLY A 452 -9.71 0.58 11.97
N GLU A 453 -9.65 1.89 12.15
CA GLU A 453 -8.66 2.77 11.53
C GLU A 453 -7.58 3.32 12.49
N GLU A 454 -7.67 3.02 13.77
CA GLU A 454 -6.66 3.42 14.75
C GLU A 454 -5.30 2.82 14.42
N GLY A 455 -4.25 3.60 14.56
CA GLY A 455 -2.89 3.18 14.19
C GLY A 455 -2.35 2.00 15.00
N ILE A 456 -2.79 1.84 16.24
CA ILE A 456 -2.54 0.69 17.11
C ILE A 456 -3.84 0.33 17.82
N LYS A 457 -4.19 -0.93 17.81
CA LYS A 457 -5.29 -1.50 18.59
C LYS A 457 -4.79 -2.62 19.47
N LYS A 458 -5.30 -2.69 20.66
CA LYS A 458 -5.04 -3.76 21.64
C LYS A 458 -6.37 -4.33 22.07
N ALA A 459 -6.51 -5.63 22.04
CA ALA A 459 -7.71 -6.35 22.42
C ALA A 459 -7.38 -7.59 23.24
N THR A 460 -8.32 -7.99 24.11
CA THR A 460 -8.31 -9.29 24.77
C THR A 460 -9.43 -10.12 24.16
N VAL A 461 -9.08 -11.30 23.65
CA VAL A 461 -10.00 -12.25 23.04
C VAL A 461 -10.06 -13.49 23.91
N LYS A 462 -11.27 -13.89 24.28
CA LYS A 462 -11.47 -15.11 25.06
C LYS A 462 -11.56 -16.31 24.11
N ILE A 463 -10.68 -17.29 24.29
CA ILE A 463 -10.63 -18.54 23.52
C ILE A 463 -10.74 -19.70 24.50
N GLY A 464 -11.94 -20.26 24.64
CA GLY A 464 -12.23 -21.22 25.70
C GLY A 464 -12.01 -20.59 27.08
N ASP A 465 -11.19 -21.24 27.92
CA ASP A 465 -10.82 -20.75 29.24
C ASP A 465 -9.61 -19.80 29.21
N ASN A 466 -8.98 -19.58 28.06
CA ASN A 466 -7.79 -18.74 27.91
C ASN A 466 -8.16 -17.32 27.48
N GLU A 467 -7.49 -16.32 28.05
CA GLU A 467 -7.50 -14.95 27.56
C GLU A 467 -6.25 -14.70 26.71
N VAL A 468 -6.46 -14.44 25.42
CA VAL A 468 -5.40 -14.11 24.48
C VAL A 468 -5.42 -12.60 24.21
N LYS A 469 -4.36 -11.91 24.64
CA LYS A 469 -4.18 -10.49 24.35
C LYS A 469 -3.50 -10.34 22.99
N VAL A 470 -4.08 -9.51 22.13
CA VAL A 470 -3.61 -9.27 20.78
C VAL A 470 -3.35 -7.80 20.51
N ALA A 471 -2.48 -7.51 19.56
CA ALA A 471 -2.25 -6.15 19.07
C ALA A 471 -2.25 -6.11 17.54
N VAL A 472 -2.84 -5.05 16.98
CA VAL A 472 -2.82 -4.76 15.55
C VAL A 472 -2.20 -3.39 15.35
N ALA A 473 -1.18 -3.29 14.50
CA ALA A 473 -0.52 -2.04 14.18
C ALA A 473 -0.36 -1.86 12.67
N HIS A 474 -0.61 -0.64 12.19
CA HIS A 474 -0.35 -0.30 10.80
C HIS A 474 0.46 1.00 10.66
N GLY A 475 1.31 1.05 9.63
CA GLY A 475 2.34 2.08 9.48
C GLY A 475 3.55 1.79 10.39
N LEU A 476 4.75 1.93 9.84
CA LEU A 476 5.97 1.53 10.56
C LEU A 476 6.28 2.41 11.80
N ALA A 477 5.74 3.64 11.85
CA ALA A 477 5.82 4.45 13.07
C ALA A 477 5.10 3.81 14.26
N ASN A 478 4.00 3.10 14.01
CA ASN A 478 3.26 2.38 15.03
C ASN A 478 3.89 1.01 15.31
N ALA A 479 4.41 0.34 14.29
CA ALA A 479 5.23 -0.87 14.45
C ALA A 479 6.43 -0.61 15.38
N GLN A 480 7.11 0.54 15.25
CA GLN A 480 8.18 0.93 16.14
C GLN A 480 7.74 0.94 17.61
N LYS A 481 6.57 1.51 17.93
CA LYS A 481 6.06 1.56 19.32
C LYS A 481 5.86 0.16 19.90
N ILE A 482 5.29 -0.76 19.11
CA ILE A 482 5.13 -2.16 19.50
C ILE A 482 6.50 -2.82 19.76
N MET A 483 7.48 -2.60 18.88
CA MET A 483 8.83 -3.14 19.07
C MET A 483 9.50 -2.63 20.34
N GLU A 484 9.37 -1.35 20.65
CA GLU A 484 9.91 -0.79 21.90
C GLU A 484 9.20 -1.36 23.15
N GLU A 485 7.90 -1.64 23.07
CA GLU A 485 7.18 -2.32 24.17
C GLU A 485 7.70 -3.75 24.36
N ILE A 486 7.90 -4.52 23.28
CA ILE A 486 8.46 -5.88 23.35
C ILE A 486 9.88 -5.85 23.91
N LYS A 487 10.75 -5.00 23.35
CA LYS A 487 12.15 -4.87 23.78
C LYS A 487 12.29 -4.47 25.25
N SER A 488 11.39 -3.64 25.76
CA SER A 488 11.40 -3.21 27.17
C SER A 488 10.73 -4.21 28.13
N GLY A 489 10.20 -5.34 27.65
CA GLY A 489 9.49 -6.33 28.45
C GLY A 489 8.11 -5.86 28.95
N LYS A 490 7.56 -4.81 28.37
CA LYS A 490 6.24 -4.24 28.72
C LYS A 490 5.09 -4.80 27.90
N ALA A 491 5.40 -5.58 26.86
CA ALA A 491 4.39 -6.18 26.01
C ALA A 491 3.63 -7.28 26.76
N GLU A 492 2.29 -7.18 26.80
CA GLU A 492 1.42 -8.17 27.45
C GLU A 492 0.65 -9.04 26.43
N TYR A 493 0.82 -8.80 25.13
CA TYR A 493 0.13 -9.54 24.08
C TYR A 493 0.88 -10.80 23.67
N GLN A 494 0.14 -11.79 23.18
CA GLN A 494 0.66 -13.05 22.70
C GLN A 494 0.78 -13.09 21.17
N PHE A 495 -0.10 -12.37 20.45
CA PHE A 495 -0.10 -12.30 19.00
C PHE A 495 -0.22 -10.86 18.49
N VAL A 496 0.57 -10.52 17.45
CA VAL A 496 0.66 -9.16 16.92
C VAL A 496 0.57 -9.18 15.39
N GLU A 497 -0.37 -8.41 14.83
CA GLU A 497 -0.39 -8.12 13.40
C GLU A 497 0.33 -6.79 13.14
N ILE A 498 1.25 -6.78 12.16
CA ILE A 498 1.90 -5.55 11.69
C ILE A 498 1.77 -5.41 10.17
N MET A 499 1.13 -4.32 9.75
CA MET A 499 1.05 -3.89 8.36
C MET A 499 1.94 -2.66 8.13
N ALA A 500 2.89 -2.71 7.16
CA ALA A 500 3.74 -1.57 6.84
C ALA A 500 2.95 -0.37 6.30
N CYS A 501 1.86 -0.61 5.57
CA CYS A 501 1.04 0.42 4.97
C CYS A 501 -0.06 0.90 5.94
N PRO A 502 -0.31 2.23 6.05
CA PRO A 502 -1.40 2.75 6.88
C PRO A 502 -2.77 2.26 6.39
N GLY A 503 -3.47 1.47 7.21
CA GLY A 503 -4.77 0.87 6.85
C GLY A 503 -4.68 -0.50 6.18
N GLY A 504 -3.48 -1.08 6.01
CA GLY A 504 -3.26 -2.38 5.38
C GLY A 504 -3.01 -2.31 3.88
N CYS A 505 -3.18 -3.45 3.20
CA CYS A 505 -2.90 -3.60 1.77
C CYS A 505 -3.83 -2.76 0.87
N VAL A 506 -5.04 -2.42 1.32
CA VAL A 506 -5.95 -1.50 0.62
C VAL A 506 -5.33 -0.12 0.36
N MET A 507 -4.32 0.27 1.15
CA MET A 507 -3.53 1.50 1.01
C MET A 507 -2.08 1.23 0.60
N GLY A 508 -1.82 0.08 0.00
CA GLY A 508 -0.50 -0.34 -0.47
C GLY A 508 0.14 0.64 -1.45
N GLY A 509 1.49 0.66 -1.48
CA GLY A 509 2.26 1.57 -2.36
C GLY A 509 2.01 1.37 -3.86
N GLY A 510 1.45 0.21 -4.27
CA GLY A 510 1.08 -0.13 -5.65
C GLY A 510 -0.37 0.19 -6.03
N GLN A 511 -1.19 0.66 -5.10
CA GLN A 511 -2.59 1.02 -5.34
C GLN A 511 -2.73 2.33 -6.14
N PRO A 512 -3.90 2.60 -6.77
CA PRO A 512 -4.19 3.85 -7.47
C PRO A 512 -3.87 5.07 -6.62
N ILE A 513 -3.18 6.06 -7.22
CA ILE A 513 -2.76 7.27 -6.53
C ILE A 513 -3.92 8.27 -6.51
N ARG A 514 -4.29 8.73 -5.31
CA ARG A 514 -5.34 9.72 -5.11
C ARG A 514 -4.74 11.10 -4.84
N THR A 515 -5.31 12.13 -5.46
CA THR A 515 -4.89 13.52 -5.27
C THR A 515 -5.10 13.98 -3.83
N SER A 516 -4.40 15.04 -3.41
CA SER A 516 -4.60 15.66 -2.09
C SER A 516 -6.07 16.04 -1.86
N LYS A 517 -6.77 16.50 -2.89
CA LYS A 517 -8.20 16.84 -2.84
C LYS A 517 -9.03 15.59 -2.52
N GLN A 518 -8.90 14.51 -3.30
CA GLN A 518 -9.63 13.27 -3.07
C GLN A 518 -9.38 12.67 -1.68
N ARG A 519 -8.12 12.68 -1.21
CA ARG A 519 -7.75 12.22 0.15
C ARG A 519 -8.38 13.07 1.26
N SER A 520 -8.73 14.30 0.99
CA SER A 520 -9.39 15.18 1.94
C SER A 520 -10.91 15.10 1.88
N GLU A 521 -11.49 14.63 0.77
CA GLU A 521 -12.93 14.49 0.55
C GLU A 521 -13.47 13.13 0.92
N TYR A 522 -12.68 12.07 0.68
CA TYR A 522 -13.09 10.69 0.87
C TYR A 522 -12.21 9.98 1.89
N ASP A 523 -12.80 9.16 2.71
CA ASP A 523 -12.08 8.15 3.46
C ASP A 523 -11.80 6.94 2.56
N ILE A 524 -10.72 7.04 1.79
CA ILE A 524 -10.32 6.05 0.78
C ILE A 524 -10.05 4.69 1.43
N ARG A 525 -9.43 4.72 2.61
CA ARG A 525 -9.10 3.52 3.37
C ARG A 525 -10.35 2.75 3.75
N LYS A 526 -11.33 3.46 4.35
CA LYS A 526 -12.61 2.88 4.74
C LYS A 526 -13.37 2.32 3.53
N LEU A 527 -13.50 3.09 2.45
CA LEU A 527 -14.25 2.66 1.27
C LEU A 527 -13.69 1.38 0.63
N ARG A 528 -12.35 1.26 0.56
CA ARG A 528 -11.70 0.04 0.05
C ARG A 528 -11.78 -1.13 1.03
N ALA A 529 -11.71 -0.87 2.33
CA ALA A 529 -11.87 -1.89 3.37
C ALA A 529 -13.31 -2.42 3.41
N ASP A 530 -14.30 -1.54 3.34
CA ASP A 530 -15.74 -1.92 3.30
C ASP A 530 -16.03 -2.86 2.11
N CYS A 531 -15.36 -2.68 0.97
CA CYS A 531 -15.45 -3.61 -0.16
C CYS A 531 -15.02 -5.03 0.24
N LEU A 532 -13.89 -5.19 0.93
CA LEU A 532 -13.37 -6.51 1.31
C LEU A 532 -14.21 -7.16 2.42
N TYR A 533 -14.64 -6.39 3.41
CA TYR A 533 -15.58 -6.88 4.42
C TYR A 533 -16.92 -7.29 3.82
N GLY A 534 -17.42 -6.54 2.83
CA GLY A 534 -18.65 -6.91 2.11
C GLY A 534 -18.50 -8.17 1.24
N ILE A 535 -17.28 -8.51 0.80
CA ILE A 535 -16.98 -9.80 0.15
C ILE A 535 -17.02 -10.92 1.20
N ASP A 536 -16.36 -10.74 2.35
CA ASP A 536 -16.39 -11.72 3.44
C ASP A 536 -17.83 -12.01 3.92
N GLU A 537 -18.62 -10.97 4.17
CA GLU A 537 -20.02 -11.12 4.62
C GLU A 537 -20.89 -11.92 3.66
N LYS A 538 -20.63 -11.81 2.35
CA LYS A 538 -21.37 -12.53 1.30
C LYS A 538 -20.80 -13.91 0.97
N SER A 539 -19.61 -14.24 1.49
CA SER A 539 -18.99 -15.52 1.23
C SER A 539 -19.70 -16.65 1.96
N THR A 540 -19.92 -17.75 1.26
CA THR A 540 -20.50 -18.98 1.83
C THR A 540 -19.58 -19.64 2.84
N ILE A 541 -18.27 -19.53 2.61
CA ILE A 541 -17.22 -20.04 3.51
C ILE A 541 -16.44 -18.81 4.03
N ARG A 542 -16.44 -18.61 5.34
CA ARG A 542 -15.81 -17.44 5.99
C ARG A 542 -14.63 -17.79 6.89
N LYS A 543 -14.23 -19.05 6.94
CA LYS A 543 -13.14 -19.54 7.78
C LYS A 543 -12.14 -20.31 6.92
N SER A 544 -10.85 -20.03 7.08
CA SER A 544 -9.78 -20.60 6.25
C SER A 544 -9.68 -22.12 6.38
N HIS A 545 -9.87 -22.68 7.58
CA HIS A 545 -9.83 -24.11 7.84
C HIS A 545 -11.04 -24.88 7.26
N GLU A 546 -12.07 -24.17 6.81
CA GLU A 546 -13.23 -24.79 6.13
C GLU A 546 -13.03 -24.86 4.61
N ASN A 547 -12.02 -24.17 4.04
CA ASN A 547 -11.76 -24.16 2.60
C ASN A 547 -11.50 -25.59 2.07
N PRO A 548 -12.36 -26.11 1.16
CA PRO A 548 -12.21 -27.49 0.66
C PRO A 548 -10.94 -27.68 -0.19
N THR A 549 -10.51 -26.64 -0.91
CA THR A 549 -9.24 -26.66 -1.67
C THR A 549 -8.04 -26.84 -0.74
N ILE A 550 -8.02 -26.14 0.39
CA ILE A 550 -6.95 -26.24 1.39
C ILE A 550 -6.97 -27.61 2.08
N LYS A 551 -8.17 -28.10 2.48
CA LYS A 551 -8.31 -29.45 3.05
C LYS A 551 -7.80 -30.54 2.10
N LYS A 552 -8.11 -30.42 0.81
CA LYS A 552 -7.64 -31.34 -0.23
C LYS A 552 -6.13 -31.26 -0.40
N LEU A 553 -5.56 -30.05 -0.41
CA LEU A 553 -4.13 -29.80 -0.53
C LEU A 553 -3.33 -30.49 0.59
N TYR A 554 -3.78 -30.35 1.85
CA TYR A 554 -3.14 -31.06 2.97
C TYR A 554 -3.26 -32.58 2.81
N LYS A 555 -4.47 -33.07 2.56
CA LYS A 555 -4.70 -34.53 2.43
C LYS A 555 -3.89 -35.17 1.32
N GLU A 556 -3.70 -34.50 0.19
CA GLU A 556 -3.06 -35.07 -1.01
C GLU A 556 -1.56 -34.77 -1.10
N PHE A 557 -1.07 -33.72 -0.45
CA PHE A 557 0.28 -33.23 -0.71
C PHE A 557 1.06 -32.75 0.52
N LEU A 558 0.48 -31.87 1.35
CA LEU A 558 1.18 -31.27 2.49
C LEU A 558 1.07 -32.07 3.79
N GLU A 559 0.23 -33.11 3.83
CA GLU A 559 -0.07 -33.96 5.00
C GLU A 559 -0.89 -33.20 6.06
N GLU A 560 -0.25 -32.42 6.93
CA GLU A 560 -0.88 -31.61 7.98
C GLU A 560 -0.15 -30.26 8.14
N PRO A 561 -0.80 -29.25 8.76
CA PRO A 561 -0.15 -27.99 9.08
C PRO A 561 1.10 -28.19 9.94
N GLY A 562 2.21 -27.56 9.55
CA GLY A 562 3.50 -27.71 10.23
C GLY A 562 4.22 -29.03 9.95
N SER A 563 3.78 -29.85 8.99
CA SER A 563 4.51 -31.04 8.54
C SER A 563 5.88 -30.67 7.97
N HIS A 564 6.78 -31.66 7.84
CA HIS A 564 8.11 -31.42 7.24
C HIS A 564 8.00 -30.81 5.84
N LYS A 565 7.08 -31.31 5.02
CA LYS A 565 6.86 -30.82 3.67
C LYS A 565 6.25 -29.41 3.63
N ALA A 566 5.34 -29.11 4.55
CA ALA A 566 4.81 -27.77 4.72
C ALA A 566 5.92 -26.78 5.12
N HIS A 567 6.80 -27.17 6.06
CA HIS A 567 7.94 -26.35 6.44
C HIS A 567 8.91 -26.08 5.29
N GLU A 568 9.23 -27.09 4.49
CA GLU A 568 10.13 -26.93 3.34
C GLU A 568 9.59 -25.94 2.31
N LEU A 569 8.30 -26.01 1.98
CA LEU A 569 7.69 -25.24 0.91
C LEU A 569 7.18 -23.86 1.36
N LEU A 570 6.63 -23.76 2.57
CA LEU A 570 5.81 -22.65 3.01
C LEU A 570 6.45 -21.78 4.09
N HIS A 571 7.56 -22.22 4.68
CA HIS A 571 8.24 -21.46 5.72
C HIS A 571 9.56 -20.85 5.22
N THR A 572 10.08 -19.89 5.97
CA THR A 572 11.27 -19.12 5.62
C THR A 572 12.06 -18.72 6.87
N THR A 573 13.20 -18.13 6.67
CA THR A 573 14.08 -17.59 7.72
C THR A 573 14.33 -16.09 7.51
N TYR A 574 14.74 -15.42 8.59
CA TYR A 574 14.99 -13.99 8.56
C TYR A 574 16.41 -13.70 9.07
N HIS A 575 17.05 -12.70 8.48
CA HIS A 575 18.44 -12.38 8.79
C HIS A 575 18.61 -10.88 9.05
N LYS A 576 19.55 -10.55 9.94
CA LYS A 576 19.96 -9.17 10.15
C LYS A 576 20.42 -8.57 8.83
N ARG A 577 19.89 -7.37 8.50
CA ARG A 577 20.30 -6.57 7.35
C ARG A 577 20.96 -5.27 7.80
N ASN A 578 21.99 -4.84 7.10
CA ASN A 578 22.57 -3.53 7.32
C ASN A 578 21.59 -2.42 6.90
N LYS A 579 21.57 -1.32 7.66
CA LYS A 579 20.81 -0.13 7.29
C LYS A 579 21.39 0.59 6.08
N TYR A 580 22.70 0.51 5.94
CA TYR A 580 23.46 1.16 4.89
C TYR A 580 24.51 0.19 4.35
N ASN A 581 24.63 0.13 3.03
CA ASN A 581 25.63 -0.64 2.29
C ASN A 581 26.46 0.34 1.43
N ILE A 582 26.93 1.42 2.06
CA ILE A 582 27.69 2.53 1.47
C ILE A 582 29.14 2.53 1.93
#